data_fb776317de7c1c0a3b785f6a1b2837a7
#
_entry.id   fb776317de7c1c0a3b785f6a1b2837a7
#
_cell.length_a   1.000
_cell.length_b   1.000
_cell.length_c   1.000
_cell.angle_alpha   90.00
_cell.angle_beta   90.00
_cell.angle_gamma   90.00
#
_symmetry.space_group_name_H-M   'P 1'
#
loop_
_entity.id
_entity.type
_entity.pdbx_description
1 polymer ?
#
loop_
_entity_poly.entity_id
_entity_poly.type
_entity_poly.pdbx_seq_one_letter_code
_entity_poly.pdbx_strand_id
1 'polypeptide(L)'
;LQVRRRSRLIRAGLFVGLAIWLLSLTFGLIGPINLFNPGATDWTMIGVQSAFAIGNGIVTAMVVGGALPILEHLFAITTDISWLEASDLNHPLLRRMTIEAPGTYHHSLVVANLAESAAEAIGANATLCRVCSYFHDVGKLVKPEYFTENMNFERNPHDDLAPTMSALIIIAHVKEGVDLALKHGLNQQVIDVIQQHHGTSLVFYFYKRALQQHEDARAGGKIMKMREEDIPEVSEESFRYSGPRPQSKEAGIISLADMVESASRSLEKPTPAKIEQLVNDLIDQRLADHQLDECDLTLRELRTIAERFRFTLMNMLHTRIAYPKEGKPASGREDGERAGAMMATKRPASAPPVSAA
;
A
#
# COMPACT_ATOMS: atom_id res chain seq x y z
N LEU A 1 -0.01 -0.25 26.92
CA LEU A 1 -1.11 0.61 26.48
C LEU A 1 -0.76 1.19 25.11
N GLN A 2 -1.19 0.55 24.03
CA GLN A 2 -1.08 1.14 22.68
C GLN A 2 -2.09 2.29 22.56
N VAL A 3 -1.61 3.52 22.58
CA VAL A 3 -2.42 4.74 22.47
C VAL A 3 -2.62 5.07 21.00
N ARG A 4 -3.63 4.47 20.37
CA ARG A 4 -3.95 4.67 18.94
C ARG A 4 -4.98 5.80 18.67
N ARG A 5 -5.45 6.54 19.69
CA ARG A 5 -6.43 7.66 19.52
C ARG A 5 -6.21 8.72 20.58
N ARG A 6 -6.28 10.01 20.21
CA ARG A 6 -6.19 11.14 21.17
C ARG A 6 -7.21 11.03 22.30
N SER A 7 -8.39 10.46 22.04
CA SER A 7 -9.39 10.20 23.09
C SER A 7 -8.93 9.23 24.18
N ARG A 8 -7.92 8.37 23.92
CA ARG A 8 -7.34 7.51 24.95
C ARG A 8 -6.39 8.28 25.86
N LEU A 9 -5.70 9.33 25.37
CA LEU A 9 -4.89 10.22 26.18
C LEU A 9 -5.77 10.98 27.18
N ILE A 10 -6.92 11.52 26.74
CA ILE A 10 -7.88 12.19 27.59
C ILE A 10 -8.41 11.24 28.67
N ARG A 11 -8.79 10.02 28.29
CA ARG A 11 -9.22 8.99 29.25
C ARG A 11 -8.12 8.62 30.25
N ALA A 12 -6.88 8.46 29.78
CA ALA A 12 -5.75 8.18 30.65
C ALA A 12 -5.53 9.35 31.68
N GLY A 13 -5.62 10.60 31.24
CA GLY A 13 -5.56 11.76 32.11
C GLY A 13 -6.68 11.78 33.15
N LEU A 14 -7.91 11.44 32.76
CA LEU A 14 -9.03 11.30 33.71
C LEU A 14 -8.79 10.17 34.73
N PHE A 15 -8.25 9.02 34.29
CA PHE A 15 -7.87 7.93 35.19
C PHE A 15 -6.75 8.36 36.18
N VAL A 16 -5.75 9.10 35.69
CA VAL A 16 -4.68 9.67 36.54
C VAL A 16 -5.27 10.65 37.55
N GLY A 17 -6.16 11.57 37.13
CA GLY A 17 -6.87 12.48 38.02
C GLY A 17 -7.69 11.75 39.09
N LEU A 18 -8.41 10.72 38.70
CA LEU A 18 -9.18 9.87 39.62
C LEU A 18 -8.27 9.12 40.62
N ALA A 19 -7.14 8.58 40.16
CA ALA A 19 -6.17 7.90 40.99
C ALA A 19 -5.53 8.88 42.01
N ILE A 20 -5.15 10.08 41.55
CA ILE A 20 -4.63 11.14 42.46
C ILE A 20 -5.67 11.52 43.50
N TRP A 21 -6.93 11.68 43.09
CA TRP A 21 -8.03 12.00 44.01
C TRP A 21 -8.23 10.90 45.06
N LEU A 22 -8.28 9.62 44.66
CA LEU A 22 -8.40 8.48 45.58
C LEU A 22 -7.23 8.40 46.58
N LEU A 23 -5.98 8.55 46.07
CA LEU A 23 -4.80 8.56 46.92
C LEU A 23 -4.81 9.74 47.89
N SER A 24 -5.22 10.92 47.43
CA SER A 24 -5.32 12.11 48.30
C SER A 24 -6.37 11.93 49.40
N LEU A 25 -7.48 11.23 49.09
CA LEU A 25 -8.48 10.83 50.07
C LEU A 25 -7.92 9.83 51.10
N THR A 26 -7.22 8.78 50.65
CA THR A 26 -6.68 7.73 51.54
C THR A 26 -5.56 8.23 52.44
N PHE A 27 -4.73 9.14 51.94
CA PHE A 27 -3.66 9.76 52.75
C PHE A 27 -4.10 10.97 53.54
N GLY A 28 -5.42 11.32 53.58
CA GLY A 28 -5.97 12.45 54.34
C GLY A 28 -5.50 13.82 53.83
N LEU A 29 -5.00 13.90 52.60
CA LEU A 29 -4.59 15.17 51.97
C LEU A 29 -5.78 16.02 51.51
N ILE A 30 -6.92 15.37 51.28
CA ILE A 30 -8.22 16.00 51.07
C ILE A 30 -8.95 15.92 52.39
N GLY A 31 -8.79 16.89 53.29
CA GLY A 31 -9.40 17.03 54.61
C GLY A 31 -9.89 15.75 55.33
N PRO A 32 -9.79 15.63 56.62
CA PRO A 32 -10.17 14.40 57.31
C PRO A 32 -11.68 14.22 57.24
N ILE A 33 -12.12 13.08 56.68
CA ILE A 33 -13.51 12.64 56.74
C ILE A 33 -13.72 11.97 58.08
N ASN A 34 -14.51 12.60 58.93
CA ASN A 34 -14.85 12.01 60.24
C ASN A 34 -16.09 11.08 60.06
N LEU A 35 -15.85 9.79 59.92
CA LEU A 35 -16.89 8.78 59.73
C LEU A 35 -17.81 8.64 60.96
N PHE A 36 -17.33 8.97 62.18
CA PHE A 36 -18.10 8.86 63.42
C PHE A 36 -18.83 10.15 63.79
N ASN A 37 -18.41 11.31 63.24
CA ASN A 37 -19.09 12.58 63.41
C ASN A 37 -19.11 13.37 62.08
N PRO A 38 -20.06 13.07 61.18
CA PRO A 38 -20.14 13.74 59.87
C PRO A 38 -20.31 15.25 59.93
N GLY A 39 -20.87 15.78 61.01
CA GLY A 39 -21.03 17.22 61.21
C GLY A 39 -19.71 17.96 61.49
N ALA A 40 -18.64 17.26 61.87
CA ALA A 40 -17.32 17.84 62.06
C ALA A 40 -16.46 17.82 60.77
N THR A 41 -17.02 17.31 59.65
CA THR A 41 -16.34 17.23 58.37
C THR A 41 -16.60 18.50 57.56
N ASP A 42 -15.53 19.18 57.15
CA ASP A 42 -15.63 20.33 56.23
C ASP A 42 -15.84 19.86 54.79
N TRP A 43 -17.11 19.66 54.43
CA TRP A 43 -17.52 19.23 53.08
C TRP A 43 -17.16 20.23 51.99
N THR A 44 -17.06 21.52 52.32
CA THR A 44 -16.67 22.57 51.38
C THR A 44 -15.20 22.41 51.00
N MET A 45 -14.34 22.19 51.98
CA MET A 45 -12.92 21.93 51.75
C MET A 45 -12.70 20.66 50.93
N ILE A 46 -13.39 19.57 51.27
CA ILE A 46 -13.34 18.31 50.52
C ILE A 46 -13.80 18.51 49.05
N GLY A 47 -14.87 19.25 48.84
CA GLY A 47 -15.39 19.57 47.52
C GLY A 47 -14.39 20.36 46.65
N VAL A 48 -13.81 21.40 47.22
CA VAL A 48 -12.82 22.24 46.55
C VAL A 48 -11.55 21.44 46.19
N GLN A 49 -10.99 20.69 47.13
CA GLN A 49 -9.79 19.87 46.90
C GLN A 49 -10.04 18.75 45.90
N SER A 50 -11.21 18.14 45.93
CA SER A 50 -11.63 17.14 44.95
C SER A 50 -11.73 17.75 43.54
N ALA A 51 -12.30 18.95 43.43
CA ALA A 51 -12.36 19.68 42.16
C ALA A 51 -10.97 20.00 41.60
N PHE A 52 -10.03 20.42 42.48
CA PHE A 52 -8.63 20.64 42.08
C PHE A 52 -7.93 19.37 41.63
N ALA A 53 -8.12 18.25 42.34
CA ALA A 53 -7.51 16.97 41.96
C ALA A 53 -7.99 16.48 40.57
N ILE A 54 -9.30 16.57 40.31
CA ILE A 54 -9.90 16.19 39.01
C ILE A 54 -9.46 17.19 37.95
N GLY A 55 -9.49 18.51 38.25
CA GLY A 55 -9.06 19.55 37.34
C GLY A 55 -7.60 19.38 36.90
N ASN A 56 -6.72 19.01 37.80
CA ASN A 56 -5.31 18.74 37.52
C ASN A 56 -5.16 17.56 36.54
N GLY A 57 -5.96 16.48 36.68
CA GLY A 57 -5.97 15.38 35.73
C GLY A 57 -6.37 15.81 34.32
N ILE A 58 -7.37 16.69 34.20
CA ILE A 58 -7.82 17.21 32.88
C ILE A 58 -6.74 18.11 32.28
N VAL A 59 -6.17 19.05 33.08
CA VAL A 59 -5.10 19.94 32.62
C VAL A 59 -3.87 19.13 32.17
N THR A 60 -3.47 18.11 32.93
CA THR A 60 -2.36 17.23 32.55
C THR A 60 -2.64 16.54 31.23
N ALA A 61 -3.86 15.99 30.98
CA ALA A 61 -4.24 15.38 29.72
C ALA A 61 -4.18 16.38 28.57
N MET A 62 -4.62 17.62 28.78
CA MET A 62 -4.57 18.67 27.73
C MET A 62 -3.13 19.10 27.43
N VAL A 63 -2.29 19.26 28.45
CA VAL A 63 -0.87 19.64 28.28
C VAL A 63 -0.11 18.53 27.55
N VAL A 64 -0.25 17.28 27.99
CA VAL A 64 0.41 16.14 27.32
C VAL A 64 -0.09 15.99 25.87
N GLY A 65 -1.41 16.06 25.64
CA GLY A 65 -1.98 15.95 24.31
C GLY A 65 -1.59 17.10 23.38
N GLY A 66 -1.45 18.33 23.91
CA GLY A 66 -1.04 19.51 23.14
C GLY A 66 0.48 19.60 22.93
N ALA A 67 1.29 19.09 23.86
CA ALA A 67 2.75 19.08 23.74
C ALA A 67 3.25 17.99 22.78
N LEU A 68 2.47 16.92 22.58
CA LEU A 68 2.88 15.79 21.75
C LEU A 68 3.30 16.18 20.32
N PRO A 69 2.52 16.98 19.55
CA PRO A 69 2.93 17.41 18.21
C PRO A 69 4.22 18.25 18.20
N ILE A 70 4.43 19.07 19.25
CA ILE A 70 5.63 19.88 19.41
C ILE A 70 6.85 18.98 19.64
N LEU A 71 6.71 17.97 20.49
CA LEU A 71 7.76 16.98 20.77
C LEU A 71 8.05 16.13 19.53
N GLU A 72 7.03 15.70 18.81
CA GLU A 72 7.19 14.99 17.54
C GLU A 72 8.00 15.80 16.53
N HIS A 73 7.69 17.10 16.39
CA HIS A 73 8.44 17.98 15.50
C HIS A 73 9.88 18.22 15.97
N LEU A 74 10.08 18.45 17.29
CA LEU A 74 11.39 18.74 17.86
C LEU A 74 12.36 17.56 17.78
N PHE A 75 11.85 16.33 17.99
CA PHE A 75 12.65 15.10 17.98
C PHE A 75 12.60 14.35 16.67
N ALA A 76 11.90 14.85 15.64
CA ALA A 76 11.65 14.18 14.36
C ALA A 76 11.10 12.75 14.53
N ILE A 77 10.25 12.53 15.51
CA ILE A 77 9.62 11.23 15.82
C ILE A 77 8.17 11.28 15.35
N THR A 78 7.69 10.22 14.71
CA THR A 78 6.29 10.09 14.32
C THR A 78 5.61 9.06 15.21
N THR A 79 4.50 9.44 15.85
CA THR A 79 3.73 8.52 16.71
C THR A 79 2.64 7.80 15.90
N ASP A 80 2.09 6.71 16.47
CA ASP A 80 0.92 6.01 15.88
C ASP A 80 -0.28 6.94 15.67
N ILE A 81 -0.39 8.01 16.45
CA ILE A 81 -1.48 9.00 16.32
C ILE A 81 -1.29 9.81 15.04
N SER A 82 -0.07 10.26 14.78
CA SER A 82 0.28 11.01 13.56
C SER A 82 0.12 10.17 12.31
N TRP A 83 0.45 8.87 12.38
CA TRP A 83 0.18 7.93 11.27
C TRP A 83 -1.32 7.76 11.01
N LEU A 84 -2.15 7.71 12.06
CA LEU A 84 -3.60 7.65 11.90
C LEU A 84 -4.18 8.94 11.30
N GLU A 85 -3.62 10.09 11.62
CA GLU A 85 -3.97 11.37 11.00
C GLU A 85 -3.53 11.42 9.55
N ALA A 86 -2.34 10.91 9.23
CA ALA A 86 -1.84 10.77 7.86
C ALA A 86 -2.62 9.73 7.02
N SER A 87 -3.40 8.85 7.66
CA SER A 87 -4.28 7.89 6.97
C SER A 87 -5.57 8.50 6.41
N ASP A 88 -5.76 9.83 6.54
CA ASP A 88 -6.93 10.52 6.00
C ASP A 88 -6.91 10.52 4.47
N LEU A 89 -7.83 9.79 3.87
CA LEU A 89 -8.00 9.69 2.41
C LEU A 89 -8.43 11.01 1.75
N ASN A 90 -8.75 12.06 2.54
CA ASN A 90 -9.02 13.40 2.02
C ASN A 90 -7.76 14.22 1.71
N HIS A 91 -6.57 13.64 1.90
CA HIS A 91 -5.32 14.31 1.54
C HIS A 91 -5.34 14.78 0.07
N PRO A 92 -4.87 16.00 -0.25
CA PRO A 92 -4.97 16.59 -1.59
C PRO A 92 -4.42 15.70 -2.71
N LEU A 93 -3.28 15.01 -2.49
CA LEU A 93 -2.69 14.09 -3.45
C LEU A 93 -3.59 12.86 -3.68
N LEU A 94 -4.17 12.28 -2.64
CA LEU A 94 -5.06 11.12 -2.76
C LEU A 94 -6.36 11.50 -3.48
N ARG A 95 -6.89 12.69 -3.22
CA ARG A 95 -8.04 13.23 -3.97
C ARG A 95 -7.71 13.43 -5.44
N ARG A 96 -6.50 13.90 -5.77
CA ARG A 96 -6.07 13.98 -7.16
C ARG A 96 -5.98 12.59 -7.79
N MET A 97 -5.42 11.60 -7.09
CA MET A 97 -5.35 10.22 -7.59
C MET A 97 -6.74 9.63 -7.89
N THR A 98 -7.77 9.93 -7.09
CA THR A 98 -9.13 9.44 -7.37
C THR A 98 -9.69 9.96 -8.69
N ILE A 99 -9.25 11.12 -9.15
CA ILE A 99 -9.77 11.80 -10.36
C ILE A 99 -8.87 11.56 -11.57
N GLU A 100 -7.55 11.75 -11.40
CA GLU A 100 -6.57 11.75 -12.48
C GLU A 100 -5.99 10.35 -12.75
N ALA A 101 -5.89 9.48 -11.72
CA ALA A 101 -5.33 8.14 -11.80
C ALA A 101 -6.13 7.13 -10.95
N PRO A 102 -7.42 6.88 -11.26
CA PRO A 102 -8.31 6.07 -10.43
C PRO A 102 -7.85 4.61 -10.31
N GLY A 103 -7.21 4.06 -11.34
CA GLY A 103 -6.63 2.72 -11.30
C GLY A 103 -5.50 2.62 -10.28
N THR A 104 -4.56 3.59 -10.28
CA THR A 104 -3.47 3.68 -9.31
C THR A 104 -4.01 3.88 -7.89
N TYR A 105 -5.05 4.72 -7.71
CA TYR A 105 -5.69 4.87 -6.41
C TYR A 105 -6.25 3.56 -5.87
N HIS A 106 -6.98 2.81 -6.72
CA HIS A 106 -7.53 1.51 -6.33
C HIS A 106 -6.43 0.49 -6.00
N HIS A 107 -5.39 0.44 -6.84
CA HIS A 107 -4.18 -0.35 -6.61
C HIS A 107 -3.58 -0.06 -5.23
N SER A 108 -3.33 1.21 -4.92
CA SER A 108 -2.75 1.64 -3.64
C SER A 108 -3.58 1.21 -2.43
N LEU A 109 -4.92 1.21 -2.54
CA LEU A 109 -5.81 0.71 -1.47
C LEU A 109 -5.67 -0.81 -1.27
N VAL A 110 -5.51 -1.56 -2.35
CA VAL A 110 -5.33 -3.03 -2.27
C VAL A 110 -3.96 -3.37 -1.68
N VAL A 111 -2.90 -2.71 -2.16
CA VAL A 111 -1.54 -2.83 -1.61
C VAL A 111 -1.54 -2.50 -0.11
N ALA A 112 -2.23 -1.43 0.31
CA ALA A 112 -2.35 -1.06 1.70
C ALA A 112 -2.98 -2.15 2.57
N ASN A 113 -4.02 -2.82 2.07
CA ASN A 113 -4.67 -3.91 2.81
C ASN A 113 -3.77 -5.15 2.91
N LEU A 114 -3.03 -5.48 1.85
CA LEU A 114 -2.05 -6.57 1.85
C LEU A 114 -0.92 -6.29 2.83
N ALA A 115 -0.29 -5.11 2.71
CA ALA A 115 0.86 -4.71 3.52
C ALA A 115 0.50 -4.58 5.01
N GLU A 116 -0.64 -3.97 5.35
CA GLU A 116 -1.12 -3.87 6.73
C GLU A 116 -1.33 -5.24 7.36
N SER A 117 -2.04 -6.15 6.67
CA SER A 117 -2.29 -7.50 7.18
C SER A 117 -1.00 -8.31 7.40
N ALA A 118 -0.02 -8.16 6.51
CA ALA A 118 1.27 -8.82 6.63
C ALA A 118 2.11 -8.23 7.77
N ALA A 119 2.14 -6.90 7.89
CA ALA A 119 2.86 -6.20 8.96
C ALA A 119 2.30 -6.56 10.35
N GLU A 120 0.97 -6.62 10.52
CA GLU A 120 0.35 -7.07 11.77
C GLU A 120 0.79 -8.49 12.17
N ALA A 121 0.91 -9.39 11.19
CA ALA A 121 1.24 -10.79 11.45
C ALA A 121 2.67 -11.01 11.93
N ILE A 122 3.61 -10.13 11.55
CA ILE A 122 5.02 -10.22 11.96
C ILE A 122 5.38 -9.21 13.06
N GLY A 123 4.42 -8.39 13.52
CA GLY A 123 4.63 -7.37 14.55
C GLY A 123 5.37 -6.12 14.08
N ALA A 124 5.39 -5.86 12.76
CA ALA A 124 5.87 -4.61 12.16
C ALA A 124 4.81 -3.49 12.28
N ASN A 125 5.15 -2.27 11.88
CA ASN A 125 4.21 -1.15 11.96
C ASN A 125 3.15 -1.17 10.85
N ALA A 126 2.01 -1.79 11.15
CA ALA A 126 0.92 -1.96 10.21
C ALA A 126 0.30 -0.63 9.75
N THR A 127 0.20 0.36 10.65
CA THR A 127 -0.34 1.69 10.30
C THR A 127 0.58 2.44 9.35
N LEU A 128 1.90 2.35 9.57
CA LEU A 128 2.92 2.89 8.66
C LEU A 128 2.81 2.23 7.28
N CYS A 129 2.75 0.89 7.22
CA CYS A 129 2.57 0.16 5.97
C CYS A 129 1.35 0.63 5.20
N ARG A 130 0.21 0.78 5.88
CA ARG A 130 -1.03 1.28 5.27
C ARG A 130 -0.86 2.67 4.68
N VAL A 131 -0.34 3.62 5.46
CA VAL A 131 -0.19 5.02 5.03
C VAL A 131 0.81 5.13 3.87
N CYS A 132 1.97 4.51 3.98
CA CYS A 132 2.97 4.56 2.92
C CYS A 132 2.46 3.93 1.63
N SER A 133 1.70 2.84 1.71
CA SER A 133 1.08 2.22 0.54
C SER A 133 0.08 3.14 -0.18
N TYR A 134 -0.59 4.06 0.51
CA TYR A 134 -1.48 5.01 -0.18
C TYR A 134 -0.74 5.95 -1.12
N PHE A 135 0.53 6.26 -0.82
CA PHE A 135 1.32 7.24 -1.53
C PHE A 135 2.45 6.67 -2.37
N HIS A 136 2.76 5.34 -2.27
CA HIS A 136 3.95 4.77 -2.90
C HIS A 136 4.04 5.06 -4.40
N ASP A 137 2.91 5.11 -5.07
CA ASP A 137 2.74 5.30 -6.51
C ASP A 137 2.24 6.70 -6.91
N VAL A 138 2.31 7.69 -6.01
CA VAL A 138 1.77 9.04 -6.27
C VAL A 138 2.40 9.72 -7.49
N GLY A 139 3.61 9.33 -7.89
CA GLY A 139 4.31 9.87 -9.05
C GLY A 139 3.65 9.50 -10.39
N LYS A 140 2.87 8.43 -10.44
CA LYS A 140 2.06 8.06 -11.62
C LYS A 140 1.02 9.14 -12.00
N LEU A 141 0.73 10.10 -11.09
CA LEU A 141 -0.09 11.28 -11.39
C LEU A 141 0.47 12.17 -12.50
N VAL A 142 1.76 12.13 -12.78
CA VAL A 142 2.38 13.00 -13.78
C VAL A 142 2.06 12.54 -15.20
N LYS A 143 1.95 11.21 -15.41
CA LYS A 143 1.64 10.59 -16.71
C LYS A 143 0.79 9.33 -16.52
N PRO A 144 -0.44 9.45 -16.00
CA PRO A 144 -1.24 8.29 -15.61
C PRO A 144 -1.56 7.35 -16.77
N GLU A 145 -1.67 7.88 -17.99
CA GLU A 145 -2.01 7.13 -19.20
C GLU A 145 -0.94 6.10 -19.63
N TYR A 146 0.28 6.19 -19.10
CA TYR A 146 1.35 5.23 -19.36
C TYR A 146 1.34 4.03 -18.41
N PHE A 147 0.47 4.01 -17.41
CA PHE A 147 0.37 2.91 -16.46
C PHE A 147 -0.87 2.07 -16.73
N THR A 148 -0.68 0.75 -16.84
CA THR A 148 -1.69 -0.21 -17.32
C THR A 148 -3.02 -0.15 -16.58
N GLU A 149 -2.98 0.14 -15.28
CA GLU A 149 -4.15 0.27 -14.44
C GLU A 149 -5.02 1.50 -14.75
N ASN A 150 -4.46 2.52 -15.45
CA ASN A 150 -5.16 3.74 -15.87
C ASN A 150 -5.37 3.81 -17.39
N MET A 151 -4.83 2.87 -18.16
CA MET A 151 -4.95 2.90 -19.62
C MET A 151 -6.40 2.69 -20.06
N ASN A 152 -6.83 3.48 -21.06
CA ASN A 152 -8.01 3.15 -21.85
C ASN A 152 -7.65 2.11 -22.88
N PHE A 153 -8.48 1.05 -23.03
CA PHE A 153 -8.21 -0.14 -23.85
C PHE A 153 -8.06 0.12 -25.35
N GLU A 154 -8.26 1.35 -25.83
CA GLU A 154 -8.25 1.66 -27.27
C GLU A 154 -6.86 1.75 -27.87
N ARG A 155 -5.83 2.20 -27.12
CA ARG A 155 -4.45 2.34 -27.58
C ARG A 155 -3.49 2.32 -26.41
N ASN A 156 -2.42 1.53 -26.54
CA ASN A 156 -1.32 1.53 -25.57
C ASN A 156 -0.28 2.58 -26.00
N PRO A 157 -0.02 3.65 -25.19
CA PRO A 157 0.97 4.68 -25.55
C PRO A 157 2.38 4.14 -25.76
N HIS A 158 2.71 2.99 -25.14
CA HIS A 158 4.02 2.35 -25.27
C HIS A 158 4.26 1.67 -26.62
N ASP A 159 3.22 1.49 -27.44
CA ASP A 159 3.38 0.81 -28.74
C ASP A 159 4.14 1.69 -29.75
N ASP A 160 4.06 3.00 -29.60
CA ASP A 160 4.77 3.97 -30.44
C ASP A 160 6.17 4.33 -29.91
N LEU A 161 6.59 3.79 -28.76
CA LEU A 161 7.84 4.13 -28.11
C LEU A 161 8.88 3.00 -28.23
N ALA A 162 10.16 3.39 -28.30
CA ALA A 162 11.25 2.44 -28.09
C ALA A 162 11.17 1.85 -26.65
N PRO A 163 11.53 0.56 -26.45
CA PRO A 163 11.46 -0.06 -25.13
C PRO A 163 12.22 0.68 -24.05
N THR A 164 13.37 1.27 -24.37
CA THR A 164 14.17 2.10 -23.45
C THR A 164 13.43 3.36 -23.01
N MET A 165 12.71 4.01 -23.93
CA MET A 165 11.91 5.19 -23.61
C MET A 165 10.73 4.83 -22.71
N SER A 166 10.08 3.70 -23.01
CA SER A 166 9.01 3.17 -22.17
C SER A 166 9.49 2.85 -20.75
N ALA A 167 10.64 2.19 -20.61
CA ALA A 167 11.24 1.92 -19.31
C ALA A 167 11.58 3.20 -18.55
N LEU A 168 12.16 4.22 -19.22
CA LEU A 168 12.44 5.51 -18.60
C LEU A 168 11.18 6.20 -18.06
N ILE A 169 10.07 6.17 -18.79
CA ILE A 169 8.78 6.72 -18.33
C ILE A 169 8.29 5.97 -17.09
N ILE A 170 8.37 4.65 -17.10
CA ILE A 170 7.97 3.84 -15.95
C ILE A 170 8.87 4.14 -14.74
N ILE A 171 10.20 4.14 -14.91
CA ILE A 171 11.15 4.39 -13.82
C ILE A 171 10.99 5.82 -13.24
N ALA A 172 10.66 6.80 -14.08
CA ALA A 172 10.56 8.19 -13.68
C ALA A 172 9.52 8.46 -12.59
N HIS A 173 8.44 7.61 -12.47
CA HIS A 173 7.40 7.85 -11.47
C HIS A 173 7.93 7.86 -10.03
N VAL A 174 9.01 7.13 -9.75
CA VAL A 174 9.63 7.10 -8.41
C VAL A 174 10.15 8.50 -8.06
N LYS A 175 10.93 9.12 -8.94
CA LYS A 175 11.45 10.48 -8.75
C LYS A 175 10.32 11.51 -8.70
N GLU A 176 9.38 11.43 -9.64
CA GLU A 176 8.21 12.32 -9.70
C GLU A 176 7.34 12.19 -8.43
N GLY A 177 7.25 10.98 -7.87
CA GLY A 177 6.58 10.72 -6.59
C GLY A 177 7.27 11.38 -5.41
N VAL A 178 8.60 11.27 -5.33
CA VAL A 178 9.40 11.97 -4.31
C VAL A 178 9.21 13.48 -4.41
N ASP A 179 9.28 14.05 -5.61
CA ASP A 179 9.10 15.50 -5.83
C ASP A 179 7.70 15.97 -5.40
N LEU A 180 6.65 15.20 -5.71
CA LEU A 180 5.28 15.47 -5.26
C LEU A 180 5.14 15.35 -3.74
N ALA A 181 5.73 14.34 -3.12
CA ALA A 181 5.69 14.13 -1.69
C ALA A 181 6.38 15.27 -0.92
N LEU A 182 7.55 15.70 -1.35
CA LEU A 182 8.28 16.85 -0.80
C LEU A 182 7.46 18.13 -0.92
N LYS A 183 6.88 18.40 -2.09
CA LYS A 183 6.05 19.59 -2.36
C LYS A 183 4.83 19.66 -1.43
N HIS A 184 4.27 18.53 -1.03
CA HIS A 184 3.09 18.46 -0.16
C HIS A 184 3.44 18.21 1.30
N GLY A 185 4.74 18.21 1.66
CA GLY A 185 5.20 18.07 3.04
C GLY A 185 4.89 16.72 3.67
N LEU A 186 4.92 15.63 2.87
CA LEU A 186 4.73 14.29 3.41
C LEU A 186 5.90 13.91 4.33
N ASN A 187 5.62 13.02 5.28
CA ASN A 187 6.61 12.51 6.21
C ASN A 187 7.77 11.81 5.49
N GLN A 188 9.00 11.93 6.03
CA GLN A 188 10.21 11.34 5.44
C GLN A 188 10.06 9.83 5.20
N GLN A 189 9.43 9.09 6.11
CA GLN A 189 9.23 7.64 5.94
C GLN A 189 8.32 7.30 4.76
N VAL A 190 7.33 8.16 4.42
CA VAL A 190 6.52 8.02 3.20
C VAL A 190 7.38 8.25 1.97
N ILE A 191 8.23 9.29 1.99
CA ILE A 191 9.17 9.60 0.91
C ILE A 191 10.16 8.45 0.69
N ASP A 192 10.69 7.89 1.77
CA ASP A 192 11.61 6.75 1.71
C ASP A 192 10.95 5.53 1.05
N VAL A 193 9.68 5.22 1.39
CA VAL A 193 8.95 4.13 0.74
C VAL A 193 8.67 4.41 -0.73
N ILE A 194 8.28 5.64 -1.10
CA ILE A 194 8.12 6.03 -2.51
C ILE A 194 9.41 5.76 -3.28
N GLN A 195 10.56 6.08 -2.70
CA GLN A 195 11.85 5.89 -3.34
C GLN A 195 12.28 4.42 -3.41
N GLN A 196 11.91 3.61 -2.41
CA GLN A 196 12.46 2.26 -2.18
C GLN A 196 11.58 1.13 -2.69
N HIS A 197 10.27 1.33 -2.94
CA HIS A 197 9.33 0.24 -3.17
C HIS A 197 9.65 -0.65 -4.38
N HIS A 198 10.33 -0.12 -5.40
CA HIS A 198 10.85 -0.91 -6.51
C HIS A 198 12.32 -1.32 -6.35
N GLY A 199 13.05 -0.72 -5.39
CA GLY A 199 14.49 -0.99 -5.20
C GLY A 199 15.30 -0.74 -6.46
N THR A 200 16.10 -1.74 -6.84
CA THR A 200 16.88 -1.78 -8.08
C THR A 200 16.34 -2.82 -9.07
N SER A 201 15.06 -3.16 -8.98
CA SER A 201 14.46 -4.21 -9.79
C SER A 201 14.40 -3.85 -11.27
N LEU A 202 14.27 -4.89 -12.10
CA LEU A 202 14.25 -4.78 -13.55
C LEU A 202 12.82 -4.53 -14.06
N VAL A 203 12.65 -3.57 -14.98
CA VAL A 203 11.42 -3.38 -15.76
C VAL A 203 11.38 -4.45 -16.84
N PHE A 204 11.04 -5.68 -16.41
CA PHE A 204 11.26 -6.92 -17.15
C PHE A 204 10.58 -6.96 -18.52
N TYR A 205 9.35 -6.47 -18.64
CA TYR A 205 8.62 -6.46 -19.89
C TYR A 205 9.34 -5.71 -21.01
N PHE A 206 9.76 -4.47 -20.73
CA PHE A 206 10.43 -3.64 -21.72
C PHE A 206 11.85 -4.10 -21.99
N TYR A 207 12.54 -4.66 -21.00
CA TYR A 207 13.84 -5.30 -21.20
C TYR A 207 13.72 -6.50 -22.19
N LYS A 208 12.76 -7.39 -21.98
CA LYS A 208 12.50 -8.52 -22.87
C LYS A 208 12.11 -8.06 -24.29
N ARG A 209 11.29 -7.02 -24.40
CA ARG A 209 10.92 -6.42 -25.70
C ARG A 209 12.15 -5.84 -26.41
N ALA A 210 13.08 -5.20 -25.67
CA ALA A 210 14.34 -4.68 -26.21
C ALA A 210 15.25 -5.81 -26.71
N LEU A 211 15.40 -6.88 -25.93
CA LEU A 211 16.18 -8.06 -26.36
C LEU A 211 15.61 -8.69 -27.63
N GLN A 212 14.29 -8.85 -27.71
CA GLN A 212 13.64 -9.39 -28.90
C GLN A 212 13.90 -8.51 -30.14
N GLN A 213 13.74 -7.19 -30.01
CA GLN A 213 14.03 -6.25 -31.11
C GLN A 213 15.51 -6.30 -31.53
N HIS A 214 16.42 -6.47 -30.59
CA HIS A 214 17.83 -6.63 -30.85
C HIS A 214 18.13 -7.93 -31.63
N GLU A 215 17.53 -9.06 -31.24
CA GLU A 215 17.66 -10.33 -31.93
C GLU A 215 17.08 -10.24 -33.34
N ASP A 216 15.92 -9.62 -33.52
CA ASP A 216 15.30 -9.42 -34.85
C ASP A 216 16.17 -8.51 -35.73
N ALA A 217 16.79 -7.44 -35.18
CA ALA A 217 17.71 -6.59 -35.90
C ALA A 217 18.99 -7.35 -36.31
N ARG A 218 19.54 -8.20 -35.42
CA ARG A 218 20.68 -9.08 -35.80
C ARG A 218 20.34 -10.05 -36.91
N ALA A 219 19.16 -10.65 -36.85
CA ALA A 219 18.69 -11.55 -37.91
C ALA A 219 18.50 -10.79 -39.23
N GLY A 220 17.85 -9.63 -39.21
CA GLY A 220 17.70 -8.74 -40.38
C GLY A 220 19.01 -8.16 -40.89
N GLY A 221 19.93 -7.77 -39.99
CA GLY A 221 21.27 -7.26 -40.34
C GLY A 221 22.14 -8.28 -41.06
N LYS A 222 22.04 -9.56 -40.70
CA LYS A 222 22.72 -10.65 -41.49
C LYS A 222 22.26 -10.71 -42.93
N ILE A 223 20.99 -10.47 -43.20
CA ILE A 223 20.42 -10.41 -44.56
C ILE A 223 20.92 -9.17 -45.29
N MET A 224 21.03 -8.02 -44.58
CA MET A 224 21.49 -6.75 -45.16
C MET A 224 23.02 -6.57 -45.15
N LYS A 225 23.79 -7.54 -44.66
CA LYS A 225 25.26 -7.50 -44.52
C LYS A 225 25.74 -6.30 -43.63
N MET A 226 24.95 -5.90 -42.66
CA MET A 226 25.38 -4.92 -41.63
C MET A 226 26.42 -5.56 -40.72
N ARG A 227 27.34 -4.75 -40.19
CA ARG A 227 28.30 -5.22 -39.19
C ARG A 227 27.58 -5.42 -37.87
N GLU A 228 27.95 -6.46 -37.12
CA GLU A 228 27.38 -6.77 -35.82
C GLU A 228 27.65 -5.64 -34.79
N GLU A 229 28.75 -4.91 -35.00
CA GLU A 229 29.18 -3.74 -34.19
C GLU A 229 28.25 -2.52 -34.34
N ASP A 230 27.48 -2.45 -35.44
CA ASP A 230 26.56 -1.33 -35.72
C ASP A 230 25.19 -1.49 -35.01
N ILE A 231 24.95 -2.64 -34.34
CA ILE A 231 23.70 -2.91 -33.62
C ILE A 231 23.92 -2.59 -32.14
N PRO A 232 23.23 -1.57 -31.56
CA PRO A 232 23.42 -1.16 -30.17
C PRO A 232 23.14 -2.34 -29.21
N GLU A 233 24.05 -2.58 -28.29
CA GLU A 233 23.91 -3.59 -27.26
C GLU A 233 22.84 -3.17 -26.23
N VAL A 234 21.99 -4.12 -25.80
CA VAL A 234 20.94 -3.87 -24.81
C VAL A 234 21.53 -4.03 -23.42
N SER A 235 21.79 -2.92 -22.72
CA SER A 235 22.24 -2.94 -21.34
C SER A 235 21.06 -3.13 -20.39
N GLU A 236 21.13 -4.13 -19.52
CA GLU A 236 20.13 -4.38 -18.47
C GLU A 236 19.99 -3.21 -17.50
N GLU A 237 21.09 -2.51 -17.20
CA GLU A 237 21.12 -1.35 -16.29
C GLU A 237 20.18 -0.23 -16.74
N SER A 238 19.99 -0.06 -18.06
CA SER A 238 19.07 0.94 -18.60
C SER A 238 17.59 0.64 -18.32
N PHE A 239 17.29 -0.55 -17.85
CA PHE A 239 15.94 -1.02 -17.53
C PHE A 239 15.76 -1.27 -16.04
N ARG A 240 16.75 -0.97 -15.19
CA ARG A 240 16.65 -1.11 -13.74
C ARG A 240 16.28 0.21 -13.08
N TYR A 241 15.50 0.12 -12.00
CA TYR A 241 15.28 1.25 -11.11
C TYR A 241 16.60 1.63 -10.43
N SER A 242 16.75 2.91 -10.11
CA SER A 242 17.99 3.46 -9.54
C SER A 242 18.16 3.19 -8.04
N GLY A 243 17.15 2.66 -7.39
CA GLY A 243 17.17 2.40 -5.94
C GLY A 243 16.96 3.64 -5.07
N PRO A 244 17.25 3.55 -3.78
CA PRO A 244 17.82 2.40 -3.06
C PRO A 244 16.86 1.21 -2.89
N ARG A 245 17.41 0.06 -2.49
CA ARG A 245 16.62 -1.11 -2.09
C ARG A 245 15.83 -0.81 -0.81
N PRO A 246 14.74 -1.55 -0.51
CA PRO A 246 14.03 -1.43 0.75
C PRO A 246 14.96 -1.56 1.96
N GLN A 247 14.95 -0.56 2.86
CA GLN A 247 15.85 -0.49 4.02
C GLN A 247 15.15 -0.72 5.35
N SER A 248 13.83 -0.91 5.33
CA SER A 248 13.05 -1.27 6.53
C SER A 248 12.15 -2.45 6.24
N LYS A 249 11.67 -3.13 7.30
CA LYS A 249 10.70 -4.22 7.16
C LYS A 249 9.44 -3.76 6.43
N GLU A 250 8.97 -2.57 6.77
CA GLU A 250 7.77 -1.98 6.20
C GLU A 250 7.94 -1.69 4.70
N ALA A 251 9.08 -1.13 4.30
CA ALA A 251 9.38 -0.90 2.89
C ALA A 251 9.47 -2.22 2.10
N GLY A 252 10.10 -3.25 2.68
CA GLY A 252 10.16 -4.60 2.11
C GLY A 252 8.77 -5.24 1.96
N ILE A 253 7.90 -5.12 2.96
CA ILE A 253 6.52 -5.62 2.91
C ILE A 253 5.73 -4.91 1.81
N ILE A 254 5.84 -3.59 1.70
CA ILE A 254 5.13 -2.79 0.68
C ILE A 254 5.62 -3.17 -0.73
N SER A 255 6.94 -3.30 -0.92
CA SER A 255 7.52 -3.75 -2.19
C SER A 255 7.00 -5.12 -2.63
N LEU A 256 6.88 -6.06 -1.69
CA LEU A 256 6.31 -7.38 -1.95
C LEU A 256 4.80 -7.30 -2.23
N ALA A 257 4.06 -6.49 -1.48
CA ALA A 257 2.61 -6.34 -1.63
C ALA A 257 2.23 -5.70 -2.97
N ASP A 258 2.99 -4.69 -3.42
CA ASP A 258 2.85 -4.03 -4.70
C ASP A 258 3.01 -5.04 -5.85
N MET A 259 4.12 -5.78 -5.86
CA MET A 259 4.39 -6.77 -6.88
C MET A 259 3.34 -7.89 -6.91
N VAL A 260 2.92 -8.39 -5.74
CA VAL A 260 1.91 -9.45 -5.63
C VAL A 260 0.54 -8.96 -6.09
N GLU A 261 0.15 -7.73 -5.75
CA GLU A 261 -1.10 -7.14 -6.23
C GLU A 261 -1.09 -7.00 -7.75
N SER A 262 -0.05 -6.38 -8.30
CA SER A 262 0.09 -6.17 -9.74
C SER A 262 0.06 -7.48 -10.53
N ALA A 263 0.82 -8.49 -10.10
CA ALA A 263 0.85 -9.79 -10.74
C ALA A 263 -0.48 -10.57 -10.60
N SER A 264 -1.19 -10.40 -9.48
CA SER A 264 -2.47 -11.08 -9.24
C SER A 264 -3.57 -10.70 -10.24
N ARG A 265 -3.48 -9.51 -10.83
CA ARG A 265 -4.42 -9.03 -11.87
C ARG A 265 -4.36 -9.83 -13.16
N SER A 266 -3.21 -10.45 -13.46
CA SER A 266 -3.03 -11.29 -14.66
C SER A 266 -3.64 -12.67 -14.53
N LEU A 267 -4.11 -13.08 -13.34
CA LEU A 267 -4.72 -14.38 -13.12
C LEU A 267 -6.16 -14.44 -13.70
N GLU A 268 -6.34 -15.08 -14.84
CA GLU A 268 -7.66 -15.23 -15.48
C GLU A 268 -8.67 -16.00 -14.59
N LYS A 269 -8.20 -17.02 -13.87
CA LYS A 269 -9.01 -17.84 -12.94
C LYS A 269 -8.20 -18.08 -11.66
N PRO A 270 -8.30 -17.20 -10.67
CA PRO A 270 -7.56 -17.34 -9.43
C PRO A 270 -8.08 -18.56 -8.64
N THR A 271 -7.27 -19.59 -8.54
CA THR A 271 -7.48 -20.73 -7.62
C THR A 271 -6.53 -20.60 -6.44
N PRO A 272 -6.85 -21.18 -5.27
CA PRO A 272 -5.96 -21.14 -4.12
C PRO A 272 -4.52 -21.57 -4.43
N ALA A 273 -4.36 -22.66 -5.22
CA ALA A 273 -3.05 -23.16 -5.60
C ALA A 273 -2.29 -22.19 -6.52
N LYS A 274 -2.96 -21.54 -7.50
CA LYS A 274 -2.33 -20.54 -8.37
C LYS A 274 -1.91 -19.30 -7.61
N ILE A 275 -2.73 -18.85 -6.65
CA ILE A 275 -2.39 -17.70 -5.79
C ILE A 275 -1.19 -18.03 -4.90
N GLU A 276 -1.16 -19.23 -4.31
CA GLU A 276 -0.04 -19.68 -3.50
C GLU A 276 1.26 -19.76 -4.30
N GLN A 277 1.20 -20.37 -5.48
CA GLN A 277 2.34 -20.46 -6.38
C GLN A 277 2.83 -19.06 -6.77
N LEU A 278 1.93 -18.18 -7.23
CA LEU A 278 2.28 -16.81 -7.61
C LEU A 278 3.01 -16.07 -6.48
N VAL A 279 2.47 -16.10 -5.27
CA VAL A 279 3.07 -15.39 -4.12
C VAL A 279 4.45 -15.93 -3.80
N ASN A 280 4.64 -17.27 -3.80
CA ASN A 280 5.93 -17.88 -3.51
C ASN A 280 6.95 -17.55 -4.62
N ASP A 281 6.59 -17.72 -5.89
CA ASP A 281 7.47 -17.44 -7.03
C ASP A 281 7.96 -15.99 -7.03
N LEU A 282 7.08 -15.03 -6.69
CA LEU A 282 7.43 -13.62 -6.62
C LEU A 282 8.37 -13.28 -5.45
N ILE A 283 8.15 -13.87 -4.27
CA ILE A 283 9.05 -13.70 -3.13
C ILE A 283 10.43 -14.30 -3.43
N ASP A 284 10.47 -15.51 -4.01
CA ASP A 284 11.71 -16.16 -4.40
C ASP A 284 12.45 -15.35 -5.47
N GLN A 285 11.74 -14.75 -6.43
CA GLN A 285 12.32 -13.86 -7.42
C GLN A 285 12.96 -12.61 -6.77
N ARG A 286 12.29 -11.98 -5.78
CA ARG A 286 12.84 -10.81 -5.08
C ARG A 286 14.07 -11.16 -4.24
N LEU A 287 14.09 -12.34 -3.62
CA LEU A 287 15.26 -12.85 -2.91
C LEU A 287 16.42 -13.13 -3.88
N ALA A 288 16.15 -13.78 -5.01
CA ALA A 288 17.17 -14.09 -6.02
C ALA A 288 17.77 -12.83 -6.67
N ASP A 289 16.98 -11.74 -6.81
CA ASP A 289 17.43 -10.44 -7.32
C ASP A 289 18.01 -9.53 -6.22
N HIS A 290 18.23 -10.06 -5.00
CA HIS A 290 18.83 -9.34 -3.87
C HIS A 290 18.08 -8.06 -3.45
N GLN A 291 16.79 -7.96 -3.74
CA GLN A 291 16.02 -6.75 -3.45
C GLN A 291 15.67 -6.59 -1.97
N LEU A 292 15.76 -7.64 -1.17
CA LEU A 292 15.43 -7.65 0.26
C LEU A 292 16.67 -7.70 1.18
N ASP A 293 17.89 -7.62 0.64
CA ASP A 293 19.13 -7.80 1.40
C ASP A 293 19.38 -6.67 2.41
N GLU A 294 18.79 -5.48 2.20
CA GLU A 294 18.99 -4.30 3.05
C GLU A 294 17.84 -4.09 4.06
N CYS A 295 16.82 -4.95 4.04
CA CYS A 295 15.74 -4.92 5.03
C CYS A 295 15.87 -6.09 6.02
N ASP A 296 15.57 -5.84 7.31
CA ASP A 296 15.70 -6.81 8.40
C ASP A 296 14.59 -7.87 8.41
N LEU A 297 14.17 -8.37 7.23
CA LEU A 297 13.17 -9.42 7.11
C LEU A 297 13.83 -10.81 7.23
N THR A 298 13.38 -11.58 8.19
CA THR A 298 13.82 -12.97 8.34
C THR A 298 13.06 -13.91 7.42
N LEU A 299 13.66 -15.06 7.07
CA LEU A 299 12.98 -16.09 6.27
C LEU A 299 11.67 -16.60 6.93
N ARG A 300 11.58 -16.56 8.27
CA ARG A 300 10.35 -16.88 8.99
C ARG A 300 9.27 -15.85 8.74
N GLU A 301 9.63 -14.56 8.81
CA GLU A 301 8.71 -13.46 8.56
C GLU A 301 8.24 -13.49 7.11
N LEU A 302 9.12 -13.75 6.14
CA LEU A 302 8.74 -13.88 4.72
C LEU A 302 7.71 -14.99 4.49
N ARG A 303 7.82 -16.15 5.15
CA ARG A 303 6.80 -17.19 5.10
C ARG A 303 5.46 -16.72 5.67
N THR A 304 5.48 -16.02 6.80
CA THR A 304 4.27 -15.46 7.41
C THR A 304 3.63 -14.40 6.51
N ILE A 305 4.42 -13.55 5.86
CA ILE A 305 3.98 -12.56 4.86
C ILE A 305 3.30 -13.28 3.69
N ALA A 306 3.94 -14.33 3.12
CA ALA A 306 3.37 -15.13 2.03
C ALA A 306 2.00 -15.72 2.39
N GLU A 307 1.87 -16.31 3.58
CA GLU A 307 0.60 -16.84 4.08
C GLU A 307 -0.49 -15.75 4.19
N ARG A 308 -0.12 -14.56 4.67
CA ARG A 308 -1.05 -13.42 4.80
C ARG A 308 -1.46 -12.86 3.45
N PHE A 309 -0.53 -12.70 2.52
CA PHE A 309 -0.85 -12.27 1.16
C PHE A 309 -1.81 -13.26 0.47
N ARG A 310 -1.51 -14.55 0.56
CA ARG A 310 -2.40 -15.61 0.05
C ARG A 310 -3.80 -15.51 0.63
N PHE A 311 -3.91 -15.43 1.96
CA PHE A 311 -5.20 -15.33 2.65
C PHE A 311 -5.99 -14.09 2.23
N THR A 312 -5.33 -12.93 2.20
CA THR A 312 -5.96 -11.66 1.83
C THR A 312 -6.42 -11.66 0.37
N LEU A 313 -5.56 -12.10 -0.57
CA LEU A 313 -5.92 -12.22 -1.99
C LEU A 313 -7.09 -13.19 -2.22
N MET A 314 -7.10 -14.34 -1.56
CA MET A 314 -8.21 -15.29 -1.66
C MET A 314 -9.53 -14.65 -1.25
N ASN A 315 -9.56 -13.93 -0.14
CA ASN A 315 -10.77 -13.26 0.33
C ASN A 315 -11.21 -12.14 -0.63
N MET A 316 -10.28 -11.38 -1.18
CA MET A 316 -10.59 -10.30 -2.12
C MET A 316 -11.08 -10.82 -3.47
N LEU A 317 -10.56 -11.94 -3.95
CA LEU A 317 -10.92 -12.52 -5.24
C LEU A 317 -12.19 -13.40 -5.18
N HIS A 318 -12.48 -14.00 -4.01
CA HIS A 318 -13.73 -14.77 -3.81
C HIS A 318 -15.00 -13.92 -3.77
N THR A 319 -14.90 -12.64 -3.41
CA THR A 319 -16.06 -11.71 -3.45
C THR A 319 -16.53 -11.38 -4.87
N ARG A 320 -15.84 -11.85 -5.91
CA ARG A 320 -16.25 -11.73 -7.32
C ARG A 320 -17.06 -12.94 -7.83
N ILE A 321 -17.82 -13.63 -7.00
CA ILE A 321 -18.77 -14.64 -7.47
C ILE A 321 -19.83 -13.92 -8.32
N ALA A 322 -19.88 -14.23 -9.61
CA ALA A 322 -20.94 -13.74 -10.47
C ALA A 322 -22.28 -14.23 -9.92
N TYR A 323 -23.14 -13.29 -9.54
CA TYR A 323 -24.54 -13.61 -9.27
C TYR A 323 -25.11 -14.37 -10.47
N PRO A 324 -25.78 -15.53 -10.29
CA PRO A 324 -26.49 -16.19 -11.35
C PRO A 324 -27.47 -15.17 -11.96
N LYS A 325 -27.39 -14.91 -13.25
CA LYS A 325 -28.40 -14.14 -13.94
C LYS A 325 -29.71 -14.90 -13.76
N GLU A 326 -30.70 -14.30 -13.11
CA GLU A 326 -32.04 -14.85 -13.03
C GLU A 326 -32.48 -15.24 -14.43
N GLY A 327 -32.76 -16.52 -14.62
CA GLY A 327 -33.22 -17.04 -15.88
C GLY A 327 -34.53 -16.34 -16.27
N LYS A 328 -34.57 -15.74 -17.45
CA LYS A 328 -35.85 -15.34 -18.04
C LYS A 328 -36.78 -16.55 -18.01
N PRO A 329 -38.02 -16.39 -17.59
CA PRO A 329 -39.01 -17.49 -17.63
C PRO A 329 -39.14 -17.97 -19.07
N ALA A 330 -39.06 -19.27 -19.25
CA ALA A 330 -39.26 -19.93 -20.54
C ALA A 330 -40.70 -19.62 -21.02
N SER A 331 -40.82 -18.74 -22.00
CA SER A 331 -42.07 -18.60 -22.78
C SER A 331 -42.19 -19.73 -23.76
N GLY A 332 -43.38 -20.31 -23.76
CA GLY A 332 -43.93 -21.45 -24.41
C GLY A 332 -43.37 -21.92 -25.75
N ARG A 333 -43.48 -23.21 -25.89
CA ARG A 333 -43.39 -23.99 -27.15
C ARG A 333 -44.31 -23.39 -28.21
N GLU A 334 -43.74 -23.25 -29.43
CA GLU A 334 -44.49 -23.54 -30.67
C GLU A 334 -43.52 -24.15 -31.69
N ASP A 335 -44.00 -25.22 -32.31
CA ASP A 335 -43.33 -26.07 -33.30
C ASP A 335 -43.17 -25.34 -34.66
N GLY A 336 -42.15 -25.72 -35.42
CA GLY A 336 -42.09 -25.36 -36.84
C GLY A 336 -40.74 -25.47 -37.48
N GLU A 337 -40.40 -26.63 -38.01
CA GLU A 337 -39.59 -26.98 -39.20
C GLU A 337 -38.86 -25.85 -39.99
N ARG A 338 -37.60 -26.03 -40.28
CA ARG A 338 -36.89 -26.26 -41.56
C ARG A 338 -35.43 -25.77 -41.57
N ALA A 339 -34.63 -26.73 -41.90
CA ALA A 339 -33.32 -26.73 -42.54
C ALA A 339 -32.77 -25.42 -43.12
N GLY A 340 -31.47 -25.17 -42.90
CA GLY A 340 -30.63 -24.24 -43.66
C GLY A 340 -29.21 -24.18 -43.13
N ALA A 341 -28.33 -25.03 -43.66
CA ALA A 341 -26.89 -24.97 -43.42
C ALA A 341 -26.32 -23.67 -44.01
N MET A 342 -25.49 -22.95 -43.20
CA MET A 342 -24.44 -22.10 -43.82
C MET A 342 -23.27 -21.89 -42.87
N MET A 343 -22.10 -22.22 -43.36
CA MET A 343 -20.78 -22.07 -42.74
C MET A 343 -20.54 -20.64 -42.29
N ALA A 344 -20.05 -20.47 -41.06
CA ALA A 344 -19.41 -19.24 -40.62
C ALA A 344 -18.00 -19.55 -40.14
N THR A 345 -17.07 -18.94 -40.81
CA THR A 345 -15.62 -18.96 -40.62
C THR A 345 -15.19 -18.52 -39.24
N LYS A 346 -14.33 -19.32 -38.60
CA LYS A 346 -13.60 -18.97 -37.39
C LYS A 346 -12.66 -17.80 -37.64
N ARG A 347 -12.83 -16.71 -36.90
CA ARG A 347 -11.78 -15.70 -36.68
C ARG A 347 -10.83 -16.18 -35.57
N PRO A 348 -9.54 -15.97 -35.68
CA PRO A 348 -8.62 -16.31 -34.58
C PRO A 348 -8.74 -15.35 -33.42
N ALA A 349 -8.68 -15.87 -32.20
CA ALA A 349 -8.72 -15.14 -30.95
C ALA A 349 -7.45 -14.28 -30.81
N SER A 350 -7.66 -13.01 -30.47
CA SER A 350 -6.60 -12.07 -30.08
C SER A 350 -6.01 -12.49 -28.72
N ALA A 351 -4.68 -12.44 -28.61
CA ALA A 351 -3.94 -12.72 -27.40
C ALA A 351 -4.30 -11.74 -26.27
N PRO A 352 -4.27 -12.18 -24.98
CA PRO A 352 -4.56 -11.33 -23.85
C PRO A 352 -3.44 -10.32 -23.58
N PRO A 353 -3.75 -9.14 -23.01
CA PRO A 353 -2.73 -8.16 -22.64
C PRO A 353 -1.89 -8.68 -21.47
N VAL A 354 -0.56 -8.63 -21.63
CA VAL A 354 0.42 -8.96 -20.61
C VAL A 354 0.58 -7.75 -19.69
N SER A 355 0.38 -7.96 -18.38
CA SER A 355 0.62 -6.96 -17.33
C SER A 355 2.11 -6.61 -17.30
N ALA A 356 2.42 -5.32 -17.45
CA ALA A 356 3.74 -4.77 -17.15
C ALA A 356 3.77 -4.35 -15.67
N ALA A 357 4.51 -5.08 -14.86
CA ALA A 357 4.98 -4.65 -13.55
C ALA A 357 6.50 -4.54 -13.58
#